data_e94d46c2caa6c2b955b6ff7738257e0e
#
_entry.id   e94d46c2caa6c2b955b6ff7738257e0e
#
_cell.length_a   1.000
_cell.length_b   1.000
_cell.length_c   1.000
_cell.angle_alpha   90.00
_cell.angle_beta   90.00
_cell.angle_gamma   90.00
#
_symmetry.space_group_name_H-M   'P 1'
#
loop_
_entity.id
_entity.type
_entity.pdbx_description
1 polymer ?
#
loop_
_entity_poly.entity_id
_entity_poly.type
_entity_poly.pdbx_seq_one_letter_code
_entity_poly.pdbx_strand_id
1 'polypeptide(L)'
;MPKSATATTARKPGPQVGLHASDANEFLEKYKKAWETRDADLAASLFTRDARYKENPFGEPIIGREAIHDYWAAATAGQDDIRFAVTNSLHTGYVLIAEWTCAYRDRASDRRRLLAGMFFADFYGHQVRAFREYWQSRGL
;
A
#
# COMPACT_ATOMS: atom_id res chain seq x y z
N MET A 1 31.52 4.53 -14.34
CA MET A 1 31.90 5.01 -13.75
C MET A 1 32.31 5.36 -13.21
N PRO A 2 32.14 5.59 -13.41
CA PRO A 2 32.65 6.06 -12.83
C PRO A 2 32.65 6.55 -12.34
N LYS A 3 32.39 7.07 -12.61
CA LYS A 3 32.55 7.67 -12.11
C LYS A 3 32.31 8.09 -11.49
N SER A 4 32.18 8.33 -11.79
CA SER A 4 32.04 8.90 -11.18
C SER A 4 31.72 9.34 -10.75
N ALA A 5 31.83 9.70 -10.95
CA ALA A 5 31.61 10.27 -10.52
C ALA A 5 31.09 10.76 -10.29
N THR A 6 31.07 10.87 -10.62
CA THR A 6 30.68 11.37 -10.35
C THR A 6 30.02 11.80 -10.10
N ALA A 7 30.17 12.15 -10.31
CA ALA A 7 29.61 12.63 -10.08
C ALA A 7 28.83 13.06 -9.96
N THR A 8 28.82 13.23 -10.22
CA THR A 8 28.17 13.53 -10.08
C THR A 8 27.39 13.91 -9.79
N THR A 9 27.59 14.44 -10.07
CA THR A 9 26.92 14.79 -9.76
C THR A 9 25.84 15.10 -9.59
N ALA A 10 26.28 15.85 -9.55
CA ALA A 10 24.99 16.43 -9.27
C ALA A 10 23.86 15.79 -9.97
N ARG A 11 24.04 14.68 -10.24
CA ARG A 11 23.01 13.82 -10.72
C ARG A 11 21.95 13.67 -9.62
N LYS A 12 20.70 13.97 -9.93
CA LYS A 12 19.68 13.77 -8.93
C LYS A 12 19.49 12.27 -8.69
N PRO A 13 19.20 11.90 -7.47
CA PRO A 13 18.97 10.48 -7.14
C PRO A 13 17.73 9.97 -7.85
N GLY A 14 17.83 8.81 -8.42
CA GLY A 14 16.69 8.13 -8.95
C GLY A 14 15.88 7.49 -7.85
N PRO A 15 14.57 7.31 -8.05
CA PRO A 15 13.74 6.71 -7.02
C PRO A 15 14.08 5.25 -6.73
N GLN A 16 14.75 4.58 -7.64
CA GLN A 16 15.14 3.19 -7.45
C GLN A 16 16.48 3.05 -6.73
N VAL A 17 17.04 4.12 -6.23
CA VAL A 17 18.27 4.08 -5.46
C VAL A 17 18.13 3.29 -4.18
N GLY A 18 16.94 3.26 -3.66
CA GLY A 18 16.65 2.50 -2.47
C GLY A 18 15.56 3.16 -1.66
N LEU A 19 14.81 2.34 -0.99
CA LEU A 19 13.75 2.81 -0.11
C LEU A 19 14.34 2.99 1.28
N HIS A 20 14.16 4.17 1.84
CA HIS A 20 14.59 4.42 3.22
C HIS A 20 13.60 3.83 4.21
N ALA A 21 14.11 3.40 5.37
CA ALA A 21 13.25 2.88 6.42
C ALA A 21 12.18 3.88 6.82
N SER A 22 12.52 5.18 6.85
CA SER A 22 11.56 6.22 7.20
C SER A 22 10.42 6.32 6.19
N ASP A 23 10.71 6.12 4.91
CA ASP A 23 9.67 6.13 3.88
C ASP A 23 8.75 4.92 4.01
N ALA A 24 9.33 3.77 4.30
CA ALA A 24 8.55 2.55 4.52
C ALA A 24 7.63 2.70 5.73
N ASN A 25 8.16 3.22 6.83
CA ASN A 25 7.38 3.41 8.05
C ASN A 25 6.27 4.43 7.85
N GLU A 26 6.56 5.52 7.16
CA GLU A 26 5.56 6.55 6.87
C GLU A 26 4.44 5.99 6.01
N PHE A 27 4.79 5.19 4.99
CA PHE A 27 3.79 4.55 4.15
C PHE A 27 2.87 3.66 5.00
N LEU A 28 3.46 2.81 5.85
CA LEU A 28 2.67 1.88 6.66
C LEU A 28 1.76 2.62 7.64
N GLU A 29 2.22 3.70 8.24
CA GLU A 29 1.40 4.50 9.15
C GLU A 29 0.22 5.14 8.42
N LYS A 30 0.47 5.70 7.24
CA LYS A 30 -0.58 6.33 6.46
C LYS A 30 -1.56 5.32 5.88
N TYR A 31 -1.07 4.15 5.48
CA TYR A 31 -1.90 3.06 4.99
C TYR A 31 -2.88 2.62 6.08
N LYS A 32 -2.36 2.41 7.30
CA LYS A 32 -3.18 2.07 8.46
C LYS A 32 -4.22 3.15 8.71
N LYS A 33 -3.80 4.41 8.75
CA LYS A 33 -4.72 5.51 9.01
C LYS A 33 -5.80 5.61 7.94
N ALA A 34 -5.40 5.45 6.68
CA ALA A 34 -6.36 5.51 5.56
C ALA A 34 -7.42 4.43 5.68
N TRP A 35 -7.01 3.21 6.04
CA TRP A 35 -7.96 2.12 6.16
C TRP A 35 -8.86 2.33 7.38
N GLU A 36 -8.27 2.61 8.53
CA GLU A 36 -9.01 2.71 9.80
C GLU A 36 -9.98 3.88 9.82
N THR A 37 -9.67 4.96 9.11
CA THR A 37 -10.54 6.13 9.02
C THR A 37 -11.37 6.15 7.75
N ARG A 38 -11.24 5.15 6.89
CA ARG A 38 -11.94 5.07 5.60
C ARG A 38 -11.66 6.30 4.76
N ASP A 39 -10.41 6.70 4.69
CA ASP A 39 -9.98 7.91 4.00
C ASP A 39 -9.39 7.53 2.65
N ALA A 40 -10.25 7.46 1.64
CA ALA A 40 -9.83 7.09 0.28
C ALA A 40 -8.88 8.12 -0.33
N ASP A 41 -9.02 9.39 0.04
CA ASP A 41 -8.10 10.43 -0.45
C ASP A 41 -6.69 10.18 0.06
N LEU A 42 -6.56 9.88 1.34
CA LEU A 42 -5.25 9.56 1.92
C LEU A 42 -4.66 8.31 1.29
N ALA A 43 -5.48 7.26 1.13
CA ALA A 43 -5.02 6.04 0.48
C ALA A 43 -4.50 6.33 -0.92
N ALA A 44 -5.25 7.06 -1.72
CA ALA A 44 -4.87 7.38 -3.10
C ALA A 44 -3.58 8.20 -3.15
N SER A 45 -3.37 9.08 -2.17
CA SER A 45 -2.19 9.93 -2.14
C SER A 45 -0.88 9.15 -1.98
N LEU A 46 -0.97 7.91 -1.55
CA LEU A 46 0.20 7.05 -1.38
C LEU A 46 0.73 6.48 -2.70
N PHE A 47 -0.01 6.66 -3.78
CA PHE A 47 0.29 6.05 -5.07
C PHE A 47 0.63 7.10 -6.11
N THR A 48 1.47 6.71 -7.07
CA THR A 48 1.75 7.58 -8.20
C THR A 48 0.50 7.73 -9.06
N ARG A 49 0.51 8.76 -9.92
CA ARG A 49 -0.67 9.06 -10.73
C ARG A 49 -1.08 7.92 -11.64
N ASP A 50 -0.12 7.16 -12.13
CA ASP A 50 -0.34 6.04 -13.05
C ASP A 50 -0.08 4.69 -12.40
N ALA A 51 -0.19 4.61 -11.08
CA ALA A 51 0.11 3.39 -10.34
C ALA A 51 -0.74 2.21 -10.78
N ARG A 52 -0.21 1.03 -10.62
CA ARG A 52 -0.90 -0.22 -10.87
C ARG A 52 -1.14 -0.91 -9.54
N TYR A 53 -2.38 -1.29 -9.30
CA TYR A 53 -2.81 -1.84 -8.02
C TYR A 53 -3.53 -3.15 -8.27
N LYS A 54 -2.97 -4.25 -7.80
CA LYS A 54 -3.55 -5.57 -8.02
C LYS A 54 -4.02 -6.13 -6.68
N GLU A 55 -5.33 -6.08 -6.46
CA GLU A 55 -5.89 -6.53 -5.19
C GLU A 55 -6.18 -8.04 -5.20
N ASN A 56 -6.07 -8.69 -6.35
CA ASN A 56 -6.34 -10.10 -6.52
C ASN A 56 -5.36 -10.64 -7.57
N PRO A 57 -4.63 -11.73 -7.29
CA PRO A 57 -3.63 -12.23 -8.24
C PRO A 57 -4.24 -12.66 -9.59
N PHE A 58 -5.51 -12.99 -9.62
CA PHE A 58 -6.17 -13.42 -10.84
C PHE A 58 -6.94 -12.31 -11.53
N GLY A 59 -7.06 -11.14 -10.91
CA GLY A 59 -7.84 -10.04 -11.44
C GLY A 59 -7.01 -9.10 -12.30
N GLU A 60 -7.70 -8.25 -13.06
CA GLU A 60 -7.05 -7.18 -13.78
C GLU A 60 -6.57 -6.11 -12.81
N PRO A 61 -5.42 -5.49 -13.06
CA PRO A 61 -4.97 -4.41 -12.18
C PRO A 61 -5.86 -3.19 -12.28
N ILE A 62 -6.01 -2.51 -11.15
CA ILE A 62 -6.63 -1.20 -11.08
C ILE A 62 -5.55 -0.21 -11.47
N ILE A 63 -5.82 0.65 -12.45
CA ILE A 63 -4.80 1.53 -13.01
C ILE A 63 -5.13 2.99 -12.74
N GLY A 64 -4.19 3.67 -12.09
CA GLY A 64 -4.27 5.10 -11.85
C GLY A 64 -4.79 5.45 -10.47
N ARG A 65 -4.30 6.56 -9.96
CA ARG A 65 -4.62 7.01 -8.60
C ARG A 65 -6.11 7.22 -8.40
N GLU A 66 -6.80 7.73 -9.41
CA GLU A 66 -8.23 7.99 -9.29
C GLU A 66 -9.03 6.70 -9.17
N ALA A 67 -8.69 5.69 -9.96
CA ALA A 67 -9.35 4.39 -9.88
C ALA A 67 -9.04 3.70 -8.55
N ILE A 68 -7.83 3.88 -8.04
CA ILE A 68 -7.44 3.36 -6.73
C ILE A 68 -8.27 4.03 -5.63
N HIS A 69 -8.46 5.34 -5.74
CA HIS A 69 -9.33 6.08 -4.82
C HIS A 69 -10.73 5.45 -4.79
N ASP A 70 -11.32 5.25 -5.97
CA ASP A 70 -12.67 4.73 -6.06
C ASP A 70 -12.78 3.32 -5.51
N TYR A 71 -11.75 2.51 -5.75
CA TYR A 71 -11.69 1.16 -5.18
C TYR A 71 -11.69 1.21 -3.64
N TRP A 72 -10.85 2.07 -3.06
CA TRP A 72 -10.77 2.19 -1.61
C TRP A 72 -12.07 2.70 -1.01
N ALA A 73 -12.69 3.68 -1.66
CA ALA A 73 -13.97 4.22 -1.20
C ALA A 73 -15.04 3.14 -1.18
N ALA A 74 -15.11 2.35 -2.24
CA ALA A 74 -16.10 1.27 -2.33
C ALA A 74 -15.82 0.15 -1.33
N ALA A 75 -14.53 -0.25 -1.22
CA ALA A 75 -14.16 -1.36 -0.36
C ALA A 75 -14.41 -1.06 1.12
N THR A 76 -14.17 0.17 1.54
CA THR A 76 -14.31 0.53 2.96
C THR A 76 -15.70 1.02 3.32
N ALA A 77 -16.57 1.30 2.35
CA ALA A 77 -17.91 1.81 2.62
C ALA A 77 -18.72 0.88 3.52
N GLY A 78 -18.50 -0.41 3.43
CA GLY A 78 -19.21 -1.40 4.25
C GLY A 78 -18.49 -1.82 5.52
N GLN A 79 -17.42 -1.12 5.91
CA GLN A 79 -16.58 -1.53 7.03
C GLN A 79 -16.63 -0.52 8.16
N ASP A 80 -16.76 -1.03 9.39
CA ASP A 80 -16.71 -0.23 10.62
C ASP A 80 -15.71 -0.83 11.59
N ASP A 81 -15.29 -0.02 12.55
CA ASP A 81 -14.41 -0.46 13.64
C ASP A 81 -13.23 -1.25 13.08
N ILE A 82 -12.52 -0.61 12.18
CA ILE A 82 -11.43 -1.22 11.42
C ILE A 82 -10.15 -1.17 12.24
N ARG A 83 -9.47 -2.32 12.34
CA ARG A 83 -8.21 -2.42 13.08
C ARG A 83 -7.19 -3.12 12.21
N PHE A 84 -6.25 -2.34 11.73
CA PHE A 84 -5.19 -2.82 10.86
C PHE A 84 -3.89 -2.93 11.65
N ALA A 85 -3.15 -4.03 11.46
CA ALA A 85 -1.87 -4.22 12.11
C ALA A 85 -0.89 -4.85 11.15
N VAL A 86 0.33 -4.33 11.12
CA VAL A 86 1.45 -4.97 10.41
C VAL A 86 2.10 -5.92 11.39
N THR A 87 2.17 -7.19 11.00
CA THR A 87 2.78 -8.23 11.84
C THR A 87 4.25 -8.44 11.50
N ASN A 88 4.64 -8.12 10.28
CA ASN A 88 6.04 -8.24 9.86
C ASN A 88 6.24 -7.40 8.62
N SER A 89 7.42 -6.81 8.47
CA SER A 89 7.73 -6.08 7.25
C SER A 89 9.22 -6.07 7.00
N LEU A 90 9.58 -5.95 5.75
CA LEU A 90 10.97 -5.76 5.34
C LEU A 90 10.98 -4.96 4.05
N HIS A 91 12.10 -4.34 3.77
CA HIS A 91 12.26 -3.68 2.49
C HIS A 91 13.64 -3.98 1.92
N THR A 92 13.72 -4.04 0.60
CA THR A 92 14.97 -4.27 -0.09
C THR A 92 14.89 -3.55 -1.44
N GLY A 93 15.97 -2.85 -1.80
CA GLY A 93 15.92 -1.99 -2.97
C GLY A 93 14.83 -0.96 -2.81
N TYR A 94 13.88 -0.95 -3.72
CA TYR A 94 12.73 -0.04 -3.69
C TYR A 94 11.42 -0.75 -3.36
N VAL A 95 11.50 -1.98 -2.84
CA VAL A 95 10.31 -2.79 -2.56
C VAL A 95 10.09 -2.89 -1.07
N LEU A 96 8.87 -2.63 -0.64
CA LEU A 96 8.40 -2.88 0.72
C LEU A 96 7.48 -4.08 0.69
N ILE A 97 7.75 -5.04 1.58
CA ILE A 97 6.89 -6.20 1.77
C ILE A 97 6.34 -6.13 3.18
N ALA A 98 5.04 -6.28 3.32
CA ALA A 98 4.40 -6.22 4.63
C ALA A 98 3.38 -7.34 4.78
N GLU A 99 3.46 -8.01 5.90
CA GLU A 99 2.47 -9.00 6.33
C GLU A 99 1.57 -8.31 7.33
N TRP A 100 0.25 -8.50 7.19
CA TRP A 100 -0.70 -7.69 7.94
C TRP A 100 -1.97 -8.46 8.26
N THR A 101 -2.69 -7.95 9.25
CA THR A 101 -4.06 -8.38 9.55
C THR A 101 -4.96 -7.16 9.60
N CYS A 102 -6.23 -7.37 9.30
CA CYS A 102 -7.23 -6.32 9.43
C CYS A 102 -8.54 -6.92 9.91
N ALA A 103 -9.01 -6.46 11.04
CA ALA A 103 -10.30 -6.88 11.57
C ALA A 103 -11.28 -5.73 11.43
N TYR A 104 -12.51 -6.03 11.06
CA TYR A 104 -13.54 -5.00 10.94
C TYR A 104 -14.91 -5.60 11.14
N ARG A 105 -15.90 -4.75 11.38
CA ARG A 105 -17.30 -5.15 11.41
C ARG A 105 -17.88 -4.88 10.03
N ASP A 106 -18.45 -5.91 9.44
CA ASP A 106 -19.17 -5.79 8.17
C ASP A 106 -20.53 -5.20 8.43
N ARG A 107 -20.81 -4.02 7.88
CA ARG A 107 -22.06 -3.29 8.16
C ARG A 107 -23.29 -4.02 7.64
N ALA A 108 -23.16 -4.71 6.52
CA ALA A 108 -24.30 -5.39 5.91
C ALA A 108 -24.75 -6.58 6.75
N SER A 109 -23.83 -7.37 7.26
CA SER A 109 -24.14 -8.58 8.03
C SER A 109 -24.08 -8.35 9.54
N ASP A 110 -23.53 -7.22 9.98
CA ASP A 110 -23.24 -6.91 11.38
C ASP A 110 -22.35 -7.96 12.04
N ARG A 111 -21.48 -8.58 11.27
CA ARG A 111 -20.57 -9.61 11.75
C ARG A 111 -19.14 -9.12 11.63
N ARG A 112 -18.32 -9.59 12.54
CA ARG A 112 -16.89 -9.28 12.48
C ARG A 112 -16.20 -10.21 11.50
N ARG A 113 -15.24 -9.64 10.78
CA ARG A 113 -14.42 -10.34 9.80
C ARG A 113 -12.96 -10.09 10.11
N LEU A 114 -12.14 -11.06 9.74
CA LEU A 114 -10.69 -10.94 9.82
C LEU A 114 -10.10 -11.20 8.46
N LEU A 115 -9.27 -10.27 8.00
CA LEU A 115 -8.43 -10.45 6.82
C LEU A 115 -7.00 -10.63 7.28
N ALA A 116 -6.26 -11.48 6.57
CA ALA A 116 -4.84 -11.66 6.79
C ALA A 116 -4.18 -11.79 5.43
N GLY A 117 -3.07 -11.11 5.25
CA GLY A 117 -2.41 -11.13 3.95
C GLY A 117 -1.06 -10.47 3.97
N MET A 118 -0.57 -10.24 2.76
CA MET A 118 0.68 -9.53 2.57
C MET A 118 0.60 -8.73 1.28
N PHE A 119 1.42 -7.70 1.18
CA PHE A 119 1.54 -6.96 -0.07
C PHE A 119 3.00 -6.69 -0.41
N PHE A 120 3.21 -6.44 -1.70
CA PHE A 120 4.46 -5.93 -2.23
C PHE A 120 4.16 -4.52 -2.76
N ALA A 121 4.93 -3.56 -2.33
CA ALA A 121 4.78 -2.18 -2.78
C ALA A 121 6.09 -1.73 -3.39
N ASP A 122 6.07 -1.45 -4.69
CA ASP A 122 7.23 -0.96 -5.42
C ASP A 122 7.18 0.56 -5.43
N PHE A 123 8.19 1.20 -4.87
CA PHE A 123 8.22 2.65 -4.71
C PHE A 123 8.88 3.35 -5.87
N TYR A 124 8.40 4.53 -6.14
CA TYR A 124 9.03 5.51 -7.03
C TYR A 124 9.04 6.83 -6.25
N GLY A 125 10.20 7.18 -5.71
CA GLY A 125 10.29 8.29 -4.76
C GLY A 125 9.58 7.92 -3.46
N HIS A 126 8.66 8.76 -3.05
CA HIS A 126 7.90 8.56 -1.81
C HIS A 126 6.56 7.89 -2.03
N GLN A 127 6.24 7.56 -3.27
CA GLN A 127 4.95 6.99 -3.62
C GLN A 127 5.12 5.61 -4.23
N VAL A 128 4.05 4.83 -4.18
CA VAL A 128 4.03 3.47 -4.72
C VAL A 128 3.53 3.52 -6.15
N ARG A 129 4.28 2.91 -7.06
CA ARG A 129 3.87 2.84 -8.47
C ARG A 129 3.31 1.49 -8.86
N ALA A 130 3.59 0.44 -8.09
CA ALA A 130 3.04 -0.87 -8.34
C ALA A 130 2.79 -1.54 -7.00
N PHE A 131 1.60 -2.06 -6.85
CA PHE A 131 1.16 -2.66 -5.59
C PHE A 131 0.42 -3.94 -5.92
N ARG A 132 0.70 -5.00 -5.18
CA ARG A 132 -0.04 -6.25 -5.32
C ARG A 132 -0.19 -6.89 -3.96
N GLU A 133 -1.36 -7.44 -3.71
CA GLU A 133 -1.63 -8.06 -2.43
C GLU A 133 -2.22 -9.44 -2.60
N TYR A 134 -2.02 -10.24 -1.58
CA TYR A 134 -2.50 -11.61 -1.47
C TYR A 134 -3.12 -11.73 -0.09
N TRP A 135 -4.39 -12.08 -0.03
CA TRP A 135 -5.08 -12.11 1.26
C TRP A 135 -6.19 -13.13 1.27
N GLN A 136 -6.56 -13.49 2.49
CA GLN A 136 -7.70 -14.36 2.73
C GLN A 136 -8.54 -13.75 3.84
N SER A 137 -9.78 -14.19 3.96
CA SER A 137 -10.68 -13.69 4.98
C SER A 137 -11.45 -14.82 5.63
N ARG A 138 -11.86 -14.56 6.86
CA ARG A 138 -12.75 -15.47 7.58
C ARG A 138 -13.63 -14.68 8.52
N GLY A 139 -14.71 -15.32 9.00
CA GLY A 139 -15.52 -14.76 10.07
C GLY A 139 -14.79 -14.87 11.41
N LEU A 140 -15.14 -14.00 12.30
CA LEU A 140 -14.68 -14.04 13.68
C LEU A 140 -15.77 -14.48 14.62
#